data_0b827a20dd1fbc20126e2d511547471b
#
_entry.id   0b827a20dd1fbc20126e2d511547471b
#
_cell.length_a   1.000
_cell.length_b   1.000
_cell.length_c   1.000
_cell.angle_alpha   90.00
_cell.angle_beta   90.00
_cell.angle_gamma   90.00
#
_symmetry.space_group_name_H-M   'P 1'
#
loop_
_entity.id
_entity.type
_entity.pdbx_description
1 polymer ?
#
loop_
_entity_poly.entity_id
_entity_poly.type
_entity_poly.pdbx_seq_one_letter_code
_entity_poly.pdbx_strand_id
1 'polypeptide(L)'
;MKSSEITKSKVLQEAITLFNTKGYRATSLSDITNATGFIKGAISRPFENKEQLEIEAFQNMMHSIFNTLQKKIKAENNTRDKLFCVLELFQDYINNPFFSGGCPLLNVSTEVDDTSMVLKDKALQALTVFRNSIETIVINGKTHKEVNAIVNEKLVAIVMISSLEGAIMMSKLQDSNSDIEAVVKHLKNWIVADVLL
;
A
#
# COMPACT_ATOMS: atom_id res chain seq x y z
N MET A 1 -8.13 -23.48 15.56
CA MET A 1 -8.94 -22.32 15.13
C MET A 1 -10.40 -22.71 15.12
N LYS A 2 -11.29 -21.88 15.68
CA LYS A 2 -12.75 -22.14 15.66
C LYS A 2 -13.24 -22.00 14.21
N SER A 3 -14.23 -22.81 13.80
CA SER A 3 -14.83 -22.78 12.45
C SER A 3 -15.22 -21.35 11.97
N SER A 4 -15.64 -20.50 12.88
CA SER A 4 -15.97 -19.09 12.62
C SER A 4 -14.77 -18.24 12.18
N GLU A 5 -13.58 -18.49 12.74
CA GLU A 5 -12.35 -17.74 12.38
C GLU A 5 -11.85 -18.13 10.99
N ILE A 6 -11.96 -19.42 10.63
CA ILE A 6 -11.63 -19.92 9.30
C ILE A 6 -12.55 -19.29 8.26
N THR A 7 -13.86 -19.22 8.56
CA THR A 7 -14.83 -18.58 7.67
C THR A 7 -14.53 -17.09 7.51
N LYS A 8 -14.27 -16.35 8.60
CA LYS A 8 -13.92 -14.93 8.54
C LYS A 8 -12.67 -14.69 7.70
N SER A 9 -11.62 -15.48 7.89
CA SER A 9 -10.37 -15.38 7.13
C SER A 9 -10.58 -15.61 5.63
N LYS A 10 -11.34 -16.64 5.25
CA LYS A 10 -11.62 -16.93 3.84
C LYS A 10 -12.46 -15.83 3.18
N VAL A 11 -13.50 -15.34 3.87
CA VAL A 11 -14.31 -14.22 3.37
C VAL A 11 -13.46 -12.97 3.16
N LEU A 12 -12.59 -12.65 4.13
CA LEU A 12 -11.71 -11.48 4.04
C LEU A 12 -10.72 -11.60 2.88
N GLN A 13 -10.15 -12.79 2.65
CA GLN A 13 -9.20 -13.03 1.57
C GLN A 13 -9.83 -12.83 0.18
N GLU A 14 -11.04 -13.39 -0.04
CA GLU A 14 -11.75 -13.19 -1.31
C GLU A 14 -12.21 -11.74 -1.48
N ALA A 15 -12.67 -11.11 -0.40
CA ALA A 15 -13.06 -9.70 -0.41
C ALA A 15 -11.88 -8.78 -0.76
N ILE A 16 -10.69 -9.01 -0.22
CA ILE A 16 -9.44 -8.31 -0.57
C ILE A 16 -9.21 -8.35 -2.08
N THR A 17 -9.26 -9.54 -2.66
CA THR A 17 -9.05 -9.73 -4.11
C THR A 17 -10.10 -8.98 -4.93
N LEU A 18 -11.37 -9.13 -4.58
CA LEU A 18 -12.48 -8.49 -5.31
C LEU A 18 -12.45 -6.98 -5.18
N PHE A 19 -12.28 -6.44 -3.98
CA PHE A 19 -12.23 -4.99 -3.78
C PHE A 19 -11.03 -4.36 -4.50
N ASN A 20 -9.87 -5.00 -4.48
CA ASN A 20 -8.68 -4.43 -5.12
C ASN A 20 -8.66 -4.60 -6.64
N THR A 21 -9.40 -5.57 -7.23
CA THR A 21 -9.43 -5.81 -8.68
C THR A 21 -10.66 -5.24 -9.37
N LYS A 22 -11.84 -5.38 -8.75
CA LYS A 22 -13.13 -4.95 -9.31
C LYS A 22 -13.54 -3.56 -8.81
N GLY A 23 -13.00 -3.15 -7.66
CA GLY A 23 -13.34 -1.92 -6.96
C GLY A 23 -14.36 -2.11 -5.84
N TYR A 24 -14.34 -1.18 -4.90
CA TYR A 24 -15.19 -1.22 -3.71
C TYR A 24 -16.66 -1.03 -4.04
N ARG A 25 -16.97 -0.06 -4.92
CA ARG A 25 -18.35 0.23 -5.34
C ARG A 25 -18.95 -0.89 -6.18
N ALA A 26 -18.16 -1.44 -7.10
CA ALA A 26 -18.61 -2.46 -8.04
C ALA A 26 -18.71 -3.86 -7.42
N THR A 27 -18.11 -4.10 -6.26
CA THR A 27 -18.17 -5.40 -5.58
C THR A 27 -19.40 -5.47 -4.67
N SER A 28 -20.28 -6.45 -4.91
CA SER A 28 -21.44 -6.74 -4.09
C SER A 28 -21.17 -7.87 -3.08
N LEU A 29 -22.01 -8.00 -2.04
CA LEU A 29 -21.96 -9.17 -1.16
C LEU A 29 -22.26 -10.47 -1.91
N SER A 30 -23.01 -10.41 -3.02
CA SER A 30 -23.27 -11.57 -3.88
C SER A 30 -22.00 -12.01 -4.62
N ASP A 31 -21.15 -11.09 -5.06
CA ASP A 31 -19.85 -11.43 -5.64
C ASP A 31 -18.99 -12.20 -4.63
N ILE A 32 -18.99 -11.75 -3.37
CA ILE A 32 -18.23 -12.39 -2.29
C ILE A 32 -18.80 -13.78 -1.94
N THR A 33 -20.14 -13.94 -1.92
CA THR A 33 -20.77 -15.26 -1.73
C THR A 33 -20.39 -16.21 -2.84
N ASN A 34 -20.39 -15.74 -4.09
CA ASN A 34 -20.01 -16.56 -5.25
C ASN A 34 -18.54 -16.97 -5.21
N ALA A 35 -17.63 -16.05 -4.86
CA ALA A 35 -16.20 -16.33 -4.79
C ALA A 35 -15.85 -17.29 -3.63
N THR A 36 -16.51 -17.13 -2.46
CA THR A 36 -16.24 -17.98 -1.29
C THR A 36 -16.94 -19.33 -1.32
N GLY A 37 -18.05 -19.43 -2.07
CA GLY A 37 -18.99 -20.55 -2.00
C GLY A 37 -19.81 -20.58 -0.71
N PHE A 38 -19.76 -19.54 0.11
CA PHE A 38 -20.53 -19.45 1.36
C PHE A 38 -21.91 -18.84 1.13
N ILE A 39 -22.89 -19.26 1.94
CA ILE A 39 -24.21 -18.63 1.96
C ILE A 39 -24.12 -17.24 2.62
N LYS A 40 -25.01 -16.33 2.25
CA LYS A 40 -25.06 -14.93 2.76
C LYS A 40 -24.96 -14.84 4.28
N GLY A 41 -25.64 -15.74 5.02
CA GLY A 41 -25.59 -15.79 6.48
C GLY A 41 -24.21 -16.11 7.08
N ALA A 42 -23.34 -16.80 6.32
CA ALA A 42 -21.97 -17.06 6.77
C ALA A 42 -21.07 -15.81 6.63
N ILE A 43 -21.41 -14.89 5.73
CA ILE A 43 -20.70 -13.62 5.55
C ILE A 43 -21.19 -12.60 6.58
N SER A 44 -22.50 -12.48 6.79
CA SER A 44 -23.10 -11.51 7.72
C SER A 44 -22.88 -11.82 9.20
N ARG A 45 -22.40 -13.03 9.57
CA ARG A 45 -22.03 -13.34 10.95
C ARG A 45 -20.74 -12.65 11.43
N PRO A 46 -19.63 -12.72 10.67
CA PRO A 46 -18.37 -12.07 11.06
C PRO A 46 -18.29 -10.58 10.71
N PHE A 47 -19.18 -10.04 9.87
CA PHE A 47 -19.19 -8.65 9.41
C PHE A 47 -20.58 -8.06 9.48
N GLU A 48 -20.76 -6.95 10.19
CA GLU A 48 -22.06 -6.31 10.39
C GLU A 48 -22.68 -5.83 9.06
N ASN A 49 -21.85 -5.32 8.17
CA ASN A 49 -22.25 -4.79 6.88
C ASN A 49 -21.09 -4.83 5.86
N LYS A 50 -21.36 -4.42 4.63
CA LYS A 50 -20.35 -4.36 3.56
C LYS A 50 -19.23 -3.37 3.89
N GLU A 51 -19.56 -2.20 4.45
CA GLU A 51 -18.60 -1.16 4.79
C GLU A 51 -17.55 -1.65 5.80
N GLN A 52 -17.96 -2.40 6.85
CA GLN A 52 -17.00 -3.00 7.77
C GLN A 52 -16.06 -3.98 7.06
N LEU A 53 -16.57 -4.78 6.14
CA LEU A 53 -15.74 -5.72 5.36
C LEU A 53 -14.76 -4.96 4.45
N GLU A 54 -15.19 -3.87 3.83
CA GLU A 54 -14.34 -2.98 3.02
C GLU A 54 -13.18 -2.40 3.85
N ILE A 55 -13.50 -1.88 5.03
CA ILE A 55 -12.51 -1.32 5.97
C ILE A 55 -11.52 -2.40 6.42
N GLU A 56 -12.02 -3.57 6.86
CA GLU A 56 -11.14 -4.66 7.32
C GLU A 56 -10.25 -5.18 6.17
N ALA A 57 -10.77 -5.27 4.95
CA ALA A 57 -10.01 -5.69 3.78
C ALA A 57 -8.89 -4.70 3.46
N PHE A 58 -9.20 -3.40 3.39
CA PHE A 58 -8.21 -2.35 3.17
C PHE A 58 -7.12 -2.33 4.25
N GLN A 59 -7.53 -2.34 5.52
CA GLN A 59 -6.59 -2.34 6.64
C GLN A 59 -5.67 -3.56 6.63
N ASN A 60 -6.19 -4.74 6.27
CA ASN A 60 -5.40 -5.97 6.16
C ASN A 60 -4.34 -5.86 5.06
N MET A 61 -4.70 -5.32 3.89
CA MET A 61 -3.75 -5.08 2.79
C MET A 61 -2.65 -4.12 3.23
N MET A 62 -3.00 -2.96 3.79
CA MET A 62 -2.02 -1.96 4.21
C MET A 62 -1.12 -2.48 5.33
N HIS A 63 -1.68 -3.21 6.29
CA HIS A 63 -0.91 -3.84 7.36
C HIS A 63 0.13 -4.85 6.83
N SER A 64 -0.25 -5.66 5.84
CA SER A 64 0.67 -6.61 5.19
C SER A 64 1.83 -5.91 4.50
N ILE A 65 1.54 -4.85 3.72
CA ILE A 65 2.56 -4.04 3.02
C ILE A 65 3.51 -3.39 4.05
N PHE A 66 2.95 -2.70 5.04
CA PHE A 66 3.76 -1.98 6.03
C PHE A 66 4.59 -2.91 6.91
N ASN A 67 4.08 -4.08 7.29
CA ASN A 67 4.86 -5.07 8.02
C ASN A 67 6.04 -5.59 7.20
N THR A 68 5.84 -5.82 5.91
CA THR A 68 6.92 -6.26 5.02
C THR A 68 7.97 -5.16 4.87
N LEU A 69 7.53 -3.92 4.62
CA LEU A 69 8.43 -2.77 4.53
C LEU A 69 9.20 -2.53 5.82
N GLN A 70 8.53 -2.57 6.97
CA GLN A 70 9.17 -2.38 8.27
C GLN A 70 10.26 -3.41 8.55
N LYS A 71 10.01 -4.69 8.20
CA LYS A 71 11.02 -5.76 8.35
C LYS A 71 12.26 -5.49 7.49
N LYS A 72 12.06 -5.08 6.23
CA LYS A 72 13.15 -4.72 5.31
C LYS A 72 13.94 -3.51 5.85
N ILE A 73 13.27 -2.42 6.21
CA ILE A 73 13.90 -1.20 6.74
C ILE A 73 14.70 -1.50 8.02
N LYS A 74 14.17 -2.34 8.92
CA LYS A 74 14.88 -2.71 10.16
C LYS A 74 16.12 -3.57 9.94
N ALA A 75 16.22 -4.25 8.83
CA ALA A 75 17.41 -5.05 8.48
C ALA A 75 18.56 -4.18 7.95
N GLU A 76 18.29 -2.95 7.53
CA GLU A 76 19.28 -2.05 6.97
C GLU A 76 19.89 -1.12 8.04
N ASN A 77 21.19 -0.83 7.89
CA ASN A 77 21.95 -0.07 8.87
C ASN A 77 22.08 1.42 8.57
N ASN A 78 21.99 1.83 7.29
CA ASN A 78 22.18 3.21 6.86
C ASN A 78 20.94 3.78 6.17
N THR A 79 20.87 5.09 6.08
CA THR A 79 19.72 5.81 5.52
C THR A 79 19.49 5.49 4.05
N ARG A 80 20.57 5.40 3.24
CA ARG A 80 20.47 5.06 1.82
C ARG A 80 19.70 3.76 1.60
N ASP A 81 20.15 2.70 2.25
CA ASP A 81 19.61 1.36 2.04
C ASP A 81 18.17 1.26 2.59
N LYS A 82 17.86 1.96 3.68
CA LYS A 82 16.47 2.10 4.17
C LYS A 82 15.54 2.78 3.17
N LEU A 83 15.97 3.89 2.54
CA LEU A 83 15.21 4.55 1.50
C LEU A 83 15.08 3.68 0.24
N PHE A 84 16.15 2.96 -0.12
CA PHE A 84 16.14 2.04 -1.26
C PHE A 84 15.18 0.88 -1.05
N CYS A 85 15.06 0.34 0.17
CA CYS A 85 14.04 -0.67 0.51
C CYS A 85 12.63 -0.21 0.17
N VAL A 86 12.31 1.08 0.40
CA VAL A 86 11.00 1.64 0.03
C VAL A 86 10.80 1.59 -1.48
N LEU A 87 11.81 1.99 -2.26
CA LEU A 87 11.73 2.00 -3.73
C LEU A 87 11.66 0.59 -4.31
N GLU A 88 12.47 -0.32 -3.80
CA GLU A 88 12.56 -1.70 -4.27
C GLU A 88 11.30 -2.51 -3.99
N LEU A 89 10.53 -2.13 -2.97
CA LEU A 89 9.25 -2.74 -2.69
C LEU A 89 8.28 -2.64 -3.89
N PHE A 90 8.43 -1.60 -4.69
CA PHE A 90 7.56 -1.30 -5.83
C PHE A 90 8.20 -1.62 -7.20
N GLN A 91 9.49 -1.92 -7.24
CA GLN A 91 10.25 -2.05 -8.50
C GLN A 91 9.71 -3.13 -9.45
N ASP A 92 9.22 -4.25 -8.91
CA ASP A 92 8.67 -5.36 -9.72
C ASP A 92 7.17 -5.55 -9.46
N TYR A 93 6.46 -4.44 -9.36
CA TYR A 93 5.07 -4.44 -8.90
C TYR A 93 4.11 -5.11 -9.87
N ILE A 94 4.37 -5.08 -11.18
CA ILE A 94 3.49 -5.68 -12.20
C ILE A 94 3.62 -7.19 -12.20
N ASN A 95 4.86 -7.71 -12.11
CA ASN A 95 5.10 -9.16 -12.14
C ASN A 95 4.84 -9.81 -10.77
N ASN A 96 5.18 -9.10 -9.69
CA ASN A 96 5.06 -9.59 -8.31
C ASN A 96 4.27 -8.60 -7.42
N PRO A 97 2.99 -8.34 -7.72
CA PRO A 97 2.20 -7.41 -6.92
C PRO A 97 1.92 -8.00 -5.53
N PHE A 98 1.89 -7.16 -4.50
CA PHE A 98 1.44 -7.57 -3.16
C PHE A 98 0.01 -8.11 -3.18
N PHE A 99 -0.82 -7.47 -3.99
CA PHE A 99 -2.21 -7.84 -4.20
C PHE A 99 -2.57 -7.64 -5.67
N SER A 100 -3.34 -8.56 -6.23
CA SER A 100 -3.91 -8.39 -7.56
C SER A 100 -4.72 -7.09 -7.63
N GLY A 101 -4.68 -6.39 -8.75
CA GLY A 101 -5.46 -5.17 -8.96
C GLY A 101 -4.70 -3.85 -8.77
N GLY A 102 -3.47 -3.87 -8.27
CA GLY A 102 -2.64 -2.65 -8.11
C GLY A 102 -2.52 -2.19 -6.65
N CYS A 103 -1.97 -0.99 -6.45
CA CYS A 103 -1.78 -0.44 -5.12
C CYS A 103 -3.11 -0.21 -4.40
N PRO A 104 -3.33 -0.84 -3.22
CA PRO A 104 -4.59 -0.67 -2.49
C PRO A 104 -4.83 0.77 -2.07
N LEU A 105 -3.78 1.52 -1.73
CA LEU A 105 -3.91 2.93 -1.34
C LEU A 105 -4.36 3.79 -2.50
N LEU A 106 -3.77 3.63 -3.68
CA LEU A 106 -4.17 4.35 -4.90
C LEU A 106 -5.60 4.00 -5.29
N ASN A 107 -5.95 2.71 -5.31
CA ASN A 107 -7.29 2.26 -5.69
C ASN A 107 -8.36 2.84 -4.76
N VAL A 108 -8.17 2.76 -3.45
CA VAL A 108 -9.10 3.33 -2.47
C VAL A 108 -9.20 4.86 -2.65
N SER A 109 -8.07 5.55 -2.76
CA SER A 109 -8.08 7.03 -2.82
C SER A 109 -8.83 7.59 -4.02
N THR A 110 -8.91 6.84 -5.13
CA THR A 110 -9.65 7.25 -6.33
C THR A 110 -11.15 6.92 -6.29
N GLU A 111 -11.56 5.95 -5.45
CA GLU A 111 -12.96 5.52 -5.38
C GLU A 111 -13.76 6.17 -4.24
N VAL A 112 -13.10 6.50 -3.13
CA VAL A 112 -13.81 6.85 -1.88
C VAL A 112 -13.97 8.35 -1.64
N ASP A 113 -13.48 9.19 -2.53
CA ASP A 113 -13.45 10.64 -2.32
C ASP A 113 -14.83 11.22 -1.96
N ASP A 114 -15.90 10.67 -2.57
CA ASP A 114 -17.27 11.12 -2.35
C ASP A 114 -18.24 10.04 -1.79
N THR A 115 -17.75 8.85 -1.42
CA THR A 115 -18.65 7.70 -1.17
C THR A 115 -18.59 7.09 0.23
N SER A 116 -17.47 7.12 0.91
CA SER A 116 -17.31 6.61 2.27
C SER A 116 -16.30 7.45 3.04
N MET A 117 -16.81 8.29 3.95
CA MET A 117 -15.97 9.10 4.85
C MET A 117 -15.08 8.23 5.72
N VAL A 118 -15.57 7.09 6.18
CA VAL A 118 -14.81 6.19 7.06
C VAL A 118 -13.66 5.55 6.32
N LEU A 119 -13.89 5.04 5.11
CA LEU A 119 -12.83 4.43 4.30
C LEU A 119 -11.80 5.47 3.83
N LYS A 120 -12.25 6.70 3.52
CA LYS A 120 -11.38 7.85 3.24
C LYS A 120 -10.46 8.16 4.42
N ASP A 121 -10.99 8.18 5.64
CA ASP A 121 -10.18 8.39 6.86
C ASP A 121 -9.13 7.27 7.05
N LYS A 122 -9.48 6.02 6.74
CA LYS A 122 -8.53 4.91 6.80
C LYS A 122 -7.43 5.03 5.73
N ALA A 123 -7.78 5.48 4.53
CA ALA A 123 -6.80 5.76 3.48
C ALA A 123 -5.85 6.91 3.88
N LEU A 124 -6.38 7.98 4.46
CA LEU A 124 -5.58 9.09 4.98
C LEU A 124 -4.64 8.65 6.11
N GLN A 125 -5.12 7.79 7.03
CA GLN A 125 -4.29 7.21 8.08
C GLN A 125 -3.14 6.39 7.46
N ALA A 126 -3.42 5.54 6.46
CA ALA A 126 -2.40 4.74 5.79
C ALA A 126 -1.36 5.62 5.06
N LEU A 127 -1.80 6.65 4.33
CA LEU A 127 -0.91 7.63 3.70
C LEU A 127 -0.02 8.33 4.74
N THR A 128 -0.60 8.72 5.88
CA THR A 128 0.14 9.37 6.97
C THR A 128 1.21 8.44 7.55
N VAL A 129 0.89 7.17 7.77
CA VAL A 129 1.87 6.17 8.23
C VAL A 129 3.00 6.02 7.22
N PHE A 130 2.68 5.95 5.94
CA PHE A 130 3.69 5.82 4.88
C PHE A 130 4.61 7.04 4.81
N ARG A 131 4.04 8.27 4.82
CA ARG A 131 4.82 9.51 4.87
C ARG A 131 5.74 9.56 6.09
N ASN A 132 5.18 9.36 7.28
CA ASN A 132 5.94 9.40 8.53
C ASN A 132 7.08 8.38 8.55
N SER A 133 6.92 7.23 7.91
CA SER A 133 7.98 6.23 7.81
C SER A 133 9.18 6.76 7.02
N ILE A 134 8.96 7.39 5.88
CA ILE A 134 10.03 7.99 5.05
C ILE A 134 10.64 9.21 5.77
N GLU A 135 9.80 10.11 6.29
CA GLU A 135 10.26 11.29 7.04
C GLU A 135 11.16 10.88 8.21
N THR A 136 10.78 9.85 8.97
CA THR A 136 11.57 9.33 10.08
C THR A 136 12.93 8.80 9.63
N ILE A 137 13.00 8.11 8.50
CA ILE A 137 14.28 7.64 7.94
C ILE A 137 15.19 8.84 7.63
N VAL A 138 14.66 9.89 6.99
CA VAL A 138 15.42 11.09 6.64
C VAL A 138 15.87 11.86 7.88
N ILE A 139 14.99 12.05 8.87
CA ILE A 139 15.30 12.74 10.14
C ILE A 139 16.42 12.00 10.89
N ASN A 140 16.32 10.67 10.99
CA ASN A 140 17.36 9.86 11.62
C ASN A 140 18.68 9.95 10.84
N GLY A 141 18.62 9.97 9.50
CA GLY A 141 19.79 10.16 8.65
C GLY A 141 20.49 11.51 8.88
N LYS A 142 19.74 12.60 9.10
CA LYS A 142 20.32 13.89 9.49
C LYS A 142 21.04 13.80 10.85
N THR A 143 20.42 13.12 11.81
CA THR A 143 21.01 12.94 13.16
C THR A 143 22.33 12.15 13.07
N HIS A 144 22.42 11.18 12.19
CA HIS A 144 23.63 10.36 11.98
C HIS A 144 24.62 10.97 10.97
N LYS A 145 24.33 12.17 10.43
CA LYS A 145 25.16 12.84 9.41
C LYS A 145 25.30 12.02 8.12
N GLU A 146 24.26 11.33 7.73
CA GLU A 146 24.14 10.59 6.47
C GLU A 146 23.32 11.37 5.44
N VAL A 147 22.51 12.35 5.88
CA VAL A 147 21.63 13.18 5.07
C VAL A 147 21.99 14.64 5.23
N ASN A 148 21.96 15.39 4.13
CA ASN A 148 22.21 16.82 4.12
C ASN A 148 21.17 17.54 5.02
N ALA A 149 21.64 18.39 5.93
CA ALA A 149 20.82 19.07 6.94
C ALA A 149 19.72 19.97 6.35
N ILE A 150 19.93 20.51 5.13
CA ILE A 150 18.98 21.39 4.46
C ILE A 150 17.83 20.65 3.76
N VAL A 151 17.93 19.34 3.61
CA VAL A 151 16.90 18.53 2.95
C VAL A 151 15.57 18.62 3.71
N ASN A 152 14.49 18.83 2.98
CA ASN A 152 13.15 18.81 3.57
C ASN A 152 12.61 17.37 3.54
N GLU A 153 12.53 16.74 4.72
CA GLU A 153 12.05 15.35 4.88
C GLU A 153 10.64 15.13 4.36
N LYS A 154 9.76 16.12 4.54
CA LYS A 154 8.38 16.04 4.04
C LYS A 154 8.34 16.03 2.52
N LEU A 155 9.18 16.87 1.89
CA LEU A 155 9.28 16.91 0.42
C LEU A 155 9.84 15.60 -0.13
N VAL A 156 10.83 14.99 0.54
CA VAL A 156 11.35 13.66 0.16
C VAL A 156 10.24 12.62 0.17
N ALA A 157 9.45 12.58 1.24
CA ALA A 157 8.33 11.64 1.34
C ALA A 157 7.27 11.86 0.26
N ILE A 158 6.90 13.13 -0.01
CA ILE A 158 5.93 13.48 -1.04
C ILE A 158 6.43 13.05 -2.43
N VAL A 159 7.66 13.40 -2.79
CA VAL A 159 8.24 13.08 -4.10
C VAL A 159 8.32 11.56 -4.30
N MET A 160 8.82 10.83 -3.30
CA MET A 160 8.92 9.38 -3.39
C MET A 160 7.54 8.72 -3.58
N ILE A 161 6.56 9.05 -2.74
CA ILE A 161 5.24 8.42 -2.79
C ILE A 161 4.51 8.78 -4.10
N SER A 162 4.45 10.06 -4.47
CA SER A 162 3.73 10.48 -5.67
C SER A 162 4.35 9.93 -6.96
N SER A 163 5.68 9.84 -7.02
CA SER A 163 6.36 9.25 -8.18
C SER A 163 6.12 7.75 -8.28
N LEU A 164 6.17 7.00 -7.17
CA LEU A 164 5.92 5.57 -7.15
C LEU A 164 4.47 5.25 -7.54
N GLU A 165 3.49 5.95 -6.97
CA GLU A 165 2.07 5.71 -7.28
C GLU A 165 1.73 6.06 -8.74
N GLY A 166 2.29 7.15 -9.26
CA GLY A 166 2.17 7.50 -10.68
C GLY A 166 2.81 6.46 -11.60
N ALA A 167 3.99 5.97 -11.24
CA ALA A 167 4.69 4.94 -12.02
C ALA A 167 3.96 3.59 -11.99
N ILE A 168 3.36 3.19 -10.86
CA ILE A 168 2.52 1.97 -10.76
C ILE A 168 1.31 2.11 -11.70
N MET A 169 0.64 3.26 -11.70
CA MET A 169 -0.49 3.51 -12.60
C MET A 169 -0.09 3.36 -14.08
N MET A 170 1.01 4.00 -14.49
CA MET A 170 1.50 3.92 -15.87
C MET A 170 1.91 2.49 -16.25
N SER A 171 2.70 1.84 -15.40
CA SER A 171 3.15 0.46 -15.61
C SER A 171 1.98 -0.53 -15.72
N LYS A 172 0.94 -0.34 -14.89
CA LYS A 172 -0.27 -1.17 -14.94
C LYS A 172 -1.05 -0.98 -16.24
N LEU A 173 -1.18 0.26 -16.74
CA LEU A 173 -1.85 0.53 -18.02
C LEU A 173 -1.12 -0.07 -19.23
N GLN A 174 0.19 -0.25 -19.12
CA GLN A 174 1.05 -0.78 -20.19
C GLN A 174 1.37 -2.27 -20.03
N ASP A 175 0.92 -2.92 -18.95
CA ASP A 175 1.30 -4.29 -18.58
C ASP A 175 2.83 -4.49 -18.62
N SER A 176 3.59 -3.50 -18.12
CA SER A 176 5.05 -3.46 -18.19
C SER A 176 5.66 -2.78 -16.97
N ASN A 177 6.76 -3.33 -16.45
CA ASN A 177 7.53 -2.69 -15.36
C ASN A 177 8.43 -1.53 -15.83
N SER A 178 8.49 -1.21 -17.12
CA SER A 178 9.46 -0.25 -17.66
C SER A 178 9.42 1.12 -16.98
N ASP A 179 8.21 1.64 -16.71
CA ASP A 179 8.06 2.97 -16.12
C ASP A 179 8.41 2.96 -14.62
N ILE A 180 7.97 1.95 -13.86
CA ILE A 180 8.33 1.86 -12.44
C ILE A 180 9.83 1.63 -12.26
N GLU A 181 10.48 0.82 -13.10
CA GLU A 181 11.93 0.62 -13.08
C GLU A 181 12.69 1.92 -13.39
N ALA A 182 12.25 2.68 -14.40
CA ALA A 182 12.84 3.96 -14.76
C ALA A 182 12.70 4.98 -13.61
N VAL A 183 11.52 5.08 -13.00
CA VAL A 183 11.26 5.99 -11.87
C VAL A 183 12.06 5.56 -10.63
N VAL A 184 12.10 4.28 -10.30
CA VAL A 184 12.92 3.77 -9.17
C VAL A 184 14.40 4.08 -9.38
N LYS A 185 14.93 3.86 -10.59
CA LYS A 185 16.31 4.20 -10.93
C LYS A 185 16.57 5.71 -10.78
N HIS A 186 15.65 6.54 -11.28
CA HIS A 186 15.77 7.99 -11.15
C HIS A 186 15.75 8.42 -9.67
N LEU A 187 14.82 7.91 -8.87
CA LEU A 187 14.73 8.24 -7.44
C LEU A 187 15.95 7.77 -6.66
N LYS A 188 16.52 6.60 -6.97
CA LYS A 188 17.78 6.15 -6.36
C LYS A 188 18.93 7.13 -6.65
N ASN A 189 19.07 7.57 -7.90
CA ASN A 189 20.10 8.54 -8.28
C ASN A 189 19.89 9.90 -7.59
N TRP A 190 18.64 10.38 -7.57
CA TRP A 190 18.27 11.62 -6.87
C TRP A 190 18.57 11.56 -5.37
N ILE A 191 18.23 10.46 -4.70
CA ILE A 191 18.53 10.26 -3.27
C ILE A 191 20.04 10.37 -3.04
N VAL A 192 20.86 9.73 -3.87
CA VAL A 192 22.32 9.76 -3.73
C VAL A 192 22.90 11.15 -4.01
N ALA A 193 22.38 11.87 -5.00
CA ALA A 193 22.94 13.15 -5.42
C ALA A 193 22.49 14.35 -4.56
N ASP A 194 21.21 14.34 -4.11
CA ASP A 194 20.58 15.53 -3.54
C ASP A 194 20.13 15.36 -2.10
N VAL A 195 19.94 14.12 -1.62
CA VAL A 195 19.45 13.86 -0.26
C VAL A 195 20.58 13.46 0.69
N LEU A 196 21.46 12.58 0.25
CA LEU A 196 22.58 12.08 1.07
C LEU A 196 23.74 13.08 1.12
N LEU A 197 24.70 12.84 2.06
CA LEU A 197 25.97 13.56 2.17
C LEU A 197 27.08 12.88 1.37
#